data_6feb79631b43601029ac6d8b2b70b42f
#
_entry.id   6feb79631b43601029ac6d8b2b70b42f
#
_cell.length_a   1.000
_cell.length_b   1.000
_cell.length_c   1.000
_cell.angle_alpha   90.00
_cell.angle_beta   90.00
_cell.angle_gamma   90.00
#
_symmetry.space_group_name_H-M   'P 1'
#
loop_
_entity.id
_entity.type
_entity.pdbx_description
1 polymer ?
#
loop_
_entity_poly.entity_id
_entity_poly.type
_entity_poly.pdbx_seq_one_letter_code
_entity_poly.pdbx_strand_id
1 'polypeptide(L)'
;MRKGFTKAERVTLEEKIGNVDSAIDSLIEFMRERHELAEEWMSERSEAWFETEKCEEFEAWVNELDFKIDEIEQLKCEISIDALEEIV
;
A
#
# COMPACT_ATOMS: atom_id res chain seq x y z
N MET A 1 31.61 18.90 -2.56
CA MET A 1 30.26 18.60 -3.01
C MET A 1 29.25 19.48 -2.27
N ARG A 2 28.33 20.05 -3.00
CA ARG A 2 27.31 20.93 -2.45
C ARG A 2 26.24 20.12 -1.67
N LYS A 3 25.86 20.60 -0.49
CA LYS A 3 24.79 20.03 0.31
C LYS A 3 23.44 20.40 -0.30
N GLY A 4 22.53 19.43 -0.37
CA GLY A 4 21.19 19.63 -0.91
C GLY A 4 21.11 19.49 -2.42
N PHE A 5 19.95 19.77 -2.96
CA PHE A 5 19.63 19.59 -4.37
C PHE A 5 19.63 20.92 -5.12
N THR A 6 20.12 20.92 -6.36
CA THR A 6 19.96 22.05 -7.27
C THR A 6 18.49 22.16 -7.68
N LYS A 7 18.10 23.28 -8.28
CA LYS A 7 16.74 23.47 -8.78
C LYS A 7 16.34 22.39 -9.78
N ALA A 8 17.23 22.04 -10.71
CA ALA A 8 16.99 20.99 -11.70
C ALA A 8 16.85 19.62 -11.05
N GLU A 9 17.68 19.33 -10.06
CA GLU A 9 17.62 18.09 -9.30
C GLU A 9 16.31 17.96 -8.50
N ARG A 10 15.80 19.07 -7.94
CA ARG A 10 14.50 19.09 -7.25
C ARG A 10 13.36 18.71 -8.17
N VAL A 11 13.33 19.24 -9.38
CA VAL A 11 12.30 18.91 -10.38
C VAL A 11 12.34 17.42 -10.69
N THR A 12 13.53 16.87 -10.89
CA THR A 12 13.72 15.43 -11.13
C THR A 12 13.28 14.61 -9.93
N LEU A 13 13.63 15.05 -8.73
CA LEU A 13 13.24 14.37 -7.48
C LEU A 13 11.72 14.34 -7.31
N GLU A 14 11.04 15.46 -7.53
CA GLU A 14 9.58 15.54 -7.45
C GLU A 14 8.91 14.61 -8.45
N GLU A 15 9.42 14.57 -9.68
CA GLU A 15 8.92 13.66 -10.72
C GLU A 15 9.05 12.21 -10.31
N LYS A 16 10.20 11.82 -9.79
CA LYS A 16 10.47 10.44 -9.37
C LYS A 16 9.63 10.04 -8.15
N ILE A 17 9.46 10.94 -7.20
CA ILE A 17 8.59 10.72 -6.02
C ILE A 17 7.14 10.58 -6.49
N GLY A 18 6.69 11.41 -7.41
CA GLY A 18 5.36 11.31 -8.01
C GLY A 18 5.13 9.97 -8.70
N ASN A 19 6.14 9.46 -9.41
CA ASN A 19 6.07 8.14 -10.04
C ASN A 19 5.96 7.00 -9.01
N VAL A 20 6.71 7.11 -7.92
CA VAL A 20 6.63 6.14 -6.82
C VAL A 20 5.26 6.19 -6.16
N ASP A 21 4.73 7.38 -5.87
CA ASP A 21 3.40 7.55 -5.27
C ASP A 21 2.32 6.97 -6.18
N SER A 22 2.40 7.19 -7.48
CA SER A 22 1.47 6.62 -8.45
C SER A 22 1.52 5.10 -8.47
N ALA A 23 2.73 4.53 -8.38
CA ALA A 23 2.91 3.08 -8.31
C ALA A 23 2.33 2.50 -7.02
N ILE A 24 2.51 3.20 -5.90
CA ILE A 24 1.95 2.80 -4.60
C ILE A 24 0.42 2.84 -4.67
N ASP A 25 -0.17 3.90 -5.21
CA ASP A 25 -1.63 4.01 -5.36
C ASP A 25 -2.20 2.87 -6.20
N SER A 26 -1.53 2.54 -7.31
CA SER A 26 -1.93 1.43 -8.18
C SER A 26 -1.86 0.09 -7.46
N LEU A 27 -0.82 -0.12 -6.66
CA LEU A 27 -0.67 -1.33 -5.86
C LEU A 27 -1.76 -1.44 -4.80
N ILE A 28 -2.04 -0.36 -4.08
CA ILE A 28 -3.10 -0.31 -3.05
C ILE A 28 -4.46 -0.61 -3.68
N GLU A 29 -4.76 0.00 -4.82
CA GLU A 29 -6.02 -0.23 -5.54
C GLU A 29 -6.20 -1.70 -5.90
N PHE A 30 -5.16 -2.32 -6.46
CA PHE A 30 -5.17 -3.75 -6.79
C PHE A 30 -5.41 -4.62 -5.54
N MET A 31 -4.70 -4.32 -4.45
CA MET A 31 -4.82 -5.08 -3.20
C MET A 31 -6.22 -4.93 -2.59
N ARG A 32 -6.80 -3.74 -2.63
CA ARG A 32 -8.16 -3.49 -2.14
C ARG A 32 -9.21 -4.24 -2.94
N GLU A 33 -9.06 -4.28 -4.26
CA GLU A 33 -9.94 -5.07 -5.12
C GLU A 33 -9.90 -6.55 -4.74
N ARG A 34 -8.70 -7.08 -4.52
CA ARG A 34 -8.53 -8.47 -4.09
C ARG A 34 -9.14 -8.72 -2.72
N HIS A 35 -9.02 -7.77 -1.82
CA HIS A 35 -9.61 -7.85 -0.48
C HIS A 35 -11.14 -7.90 -0.57
N GLU A 36 -11.75 -7.02 -1.36
CA GLU A 36 -13.20 -7.01 -1.56
C GLU A 36 -13.70 -8.31 -2.18
N LEU A 37 -13.02 -8.82 -3.20
CA LEU A 37 -13.39 -10.09 -3.83
C LEU A 37 -13.28 -11.25 -2.85
N ALA A 38 -12.29 -11.23 -1.98
CA ALA A 38 -12.12 -12.25 -0.95
C ALA A 38 -13.26 -12.20 0.07
N GLU A 39 -13.66 -11.01 0.50
CA GLU A 39 -14.79 -10.85 1.43
C GLU A 39 -16.11 -11.29 0.81
N GLU A 40 -16.36 -10.94 -0.45
CA GLU A 40 -17.55 -11.39 -1.19
C GLU A 40 -17.58 -12.91 -1.29
N TRP A 41 -16.46 -13.50 -1.66
CA TRP A 41 -16.36 -14.96 -1.77
C TRP A 41 -16.67 -15.64 -0.44
N MET A 42 -16.12 -15.09 0.65
CA MET A 42 -16.37 -15.59 2.00
C MET A 42 -17.86 -15.50 2.38
N SER A 43 -18.52 -14.39 2.06
CA SER A 43 -19.93 -14.18 2.38
C SER A 43 -20.86 -15.16 1.68
N GLU A 44 -20.42 -15.76 0.59
CA GLU A 44 -21.20 -16.73 -0.19
C GLU A 44 -21.00 -18.16 0.29
N ARG A 45 -20.12 -18.39 1.28
CA ARG A 45 -19.86 -19.73 1.82
C ARG A 45 -20.98 -20.20 2.76
N SER A 46 -21.14 -21.50 2.86
CA SER A 46 -22.11 -22.12 3.77
C SER A 46 -21.69 -21.98 5.24
N GLU A 47 -22.65 -22.11 6.15
CA GLU A 47 -22.36 -22.09 7.59
C GLU A 47 -21.36 -23.18 7.99
N ALA A 48 -21.45 -24.35 7.36
CA ALA A 48 -20.52 -25.45 7.61
C ALA A 48 -19.08 -25.09 7.26
N TRP A 49 -18.88 -24.28 6.21
CA TRP A 49 -17.54 -23.82 5.83
C TRP A 49 -16.92 -22.94 6.92
N PHE A 50 -17.70 -22.08 7.56
CA PHE A 50 -17.23 -21.19 8.63
C PHE A 50 -16.73 -21.93 9.87
N GLU A 51 -17.10 -23.20 10.02
CA GLU A 51 -16.65 -24.05 11.13
C GLU A 51 -15.36 -24.83 10.80
N THR A 52 -14.82 -24.67 9.60
CA THR A 52 -13.63 -25.39 9.15
C THR A 52 -12.34 -24.64 9.41
N GLU A 53 -11.23 -25.38 9.43
CA GLU A 53 -9.88 -24.77 9.49
C GLU A 53 -9.59 -23.90 8.27
N LYS A 54 -10.18 -24.23 7.13
CA LYS A 54 -10.02 -23.43 5.90
C LYS A 54 -10.56 -22.01 6.07
N CYS A 55 -11.64 -21.87 6.84
CA CYS A 55 -12.18 -20.55 7.19
C CYS A 55 -11.17 -19.74 8.00
N GLU A 56 -10.56 -20.35 9.02
CA GLU A 56 -9.56 -19.69 9.85
C GLU A 56 -8.35 -19.25 9.03
N GLU A 57 -7.87 -20.12 8.16
CA GLU A 57 -6.74 -19.82 7.27
C GLU A 57 -7.08 -18.68 6.30
N PHE A 58 -8.28 -18.70 5.75
CA PHE A 58 -8.73 -17.69 4.82
C PHE A 58 -8.90 -16.32 5.50
N GLU A 59 -9.52 -16.29 6.68
CA GLU A 59 -9.66 -15.06 7.47
C GLU A 59 -8.31 -14.48 7.85
N ALA A 60 -7.36 -15.33 8.24
CA ALA A 60 -6.00 -14.89 8.56
C ALA A 60 -5.33 -14.24 7.35
N TRP A 61 -5.51 -14.82 6.16
CA TRP A 61 -4.98 -14.24 4.92
C TRP A 61 -5.62 -12.90 4.58
N VAL A 62 -6.93 -12.77 4.72
CA VAL A 62 -7.67 -11.52 4.47
C VAL A 62 -7.20 -10.42 5.44
N ASN A 63 -7.03 -10.76 6.71
CA ASN A 63 -6.55 -9.82 7.73
C ASN A 63 -5.10 -9.39 7.46
N GLU A 64 -4.26 -10.33 7.03
CA GLU A 64 -2.87 -10.03 6.64
C GLU A 64 -2.83 -9.08 5.44
N LEU A 65 -3.69 -9.29 4.46
CA LEU A 65 -3.80 -8.44 3.29
C LEU A 65 -4.18 -7.02 3.68
N ASP A 66 -5.18 -6.86 4.55
CA ASP A 66 -5.61 -5.57 5.07
C ASP A 66 -4.48 -4.86 5.81
N PHE A 67 -3.76 -5.59 6.65
CA PHE A 67 -2.59 -5.06 7.37
C PHE A 67 -1.50 -4.57 6.41
N LYS A 68 -1.22 -5.33 5.35
CA LYS A 68 -0.23 -4.94 4.34
C LYS A 68 -0.64 -3.70 3.56
N ILE A 69 -1.93 -3.53 3.29
CA ILE A 69 -2.45 -2.32 2.66
C ILE A 69 -2.14 -1.10 3.53
N ASP A 70 -2.39 -1.20 4.83
CA ASP A 70 -2.10 -0.11 5.77
C ASP A 70 -0.61 0.22 5.82
N GLU A 71 0.26 -0.78 5.82
CA GLU A 71 1.71 -0.58 5.79
C GLU A 71 2.16 0.15 4.54
N ILE A 72 1.60 -0.21 3.38
CA ILE A 72 1.94 0.41 2.10
C ILE A 72 1.45 1.86 2.06
N GLU A 73 0.27 2.14 2.62
CA GLU A 73 -0.24 3.50 2.74
C GLU A 73 0.68 4.39 3.58
N GLN A 74 1.26 3.85 4.64
CA GLN A 74 2.22 4.56 5.49
C GLN A 74 3.50 4.90 4.74
N LEU A 75 3.97 4.01 3.86
CA LEU A 75 5.15 4.27 3.02
C LEU A 75 4.95 5.50 2.14
N LYS A 76 3.74 5.70 1.64
CA LYS A 76 3.40 6.88 0.84
C LYS A 76 3.57 8.16 1.65
N CYS A 77 3.17 8.14 2.93
CA CYS A 77 3.31 9.29 3.83
C CYS A 77 4.76 9.57 4.19
N GLU A 78 5.63 8.56 4.18
CA GLU A 78 7.05 8.70 4.52
C GLU A 78 7.88 9.32 3.39
N ILE A 79 7.41 9.22 2.14
CA ILE A 79 8.08 9.79 0.97
C ILE A 79 7.59 11.22 0.79
N SER A 80 8.12 12.14 1.61
CA SER A 80 7.79 13.56 1.54
C SER A 80 8.99 14.36 1.07
N ILE A 81 8.79 15.19 0.04
CA ILE A 81 9.83 16.07 -0.46
C ILE A 81 10.18 17.14 0.57
N ASP A 82 9.22 17.55 1.40
CA ASP A 82 9.42 18.56 2.44
C ASP A 82 10.49 18.11 3.44
N ALA A 83 10.48 16.84 3.82
CA ALA A 83 11.49 16.28 4.70
C ALA A 83 12.88 16.29 4.06
N LEU A 84 12.96 16.13 2.74
CA LEU A 84 14.22 16.17 2.00
C LEU A 84 14.73 17.62 1.83
N GLU A 85 13.84 18.57 1.75
CA GLU A 85 14.19 19.99 1.66
C GLU A 85 14.85 20.50 2.95
N GLU A 86 14.46 19.98 4.09
CA GLU A 86 15.04 20.34 5.39
C GLU A 86 16.50 19.94 5.53
N ILE A 87 16.96 18.98 4.72
CA ILE A 87 18.33 18.50 4.73
C ILE A 87 19.28 19.54 4.09
N VAL A 88 18.74 20.42 3.32
CA VAL A 88 19.48 21.50 2.65
C VAL A 88 19.79 22.62 3.64
#